data_91b67c8986cf9173ad40b96abcdcf92d
#
_entry.id   91b67c8986cf9173ad40b96abcdcf92d
#
_cell.length_a   1.000
_cell.length_b   1.000
_cell.length_c   1.000
_cell.angle_alpha   90.00
_cell.angle_beta   90.00
_cell.angle_gamma   90.00
#
_symmetry.space_group_name_H-M   'P 1'
#
loop_
_entity.id
_entity.type
_entity.pdbx_description
1 polymer ?
#
loop_
_entity_poly.entity_id
_entity_poly.type
_entity_poly.pdbx_seq_one_letter_code
_entity_poly.pdbx_strand_id
1 'polypeptide(L)' 'MAKNENTVERVIALAARRFPRSAGALSADDDVFESLGIDSVQVLELLSELENELEIELPDYELRNVKTFAQLAAAIDRRL' A
#
# COMPACT_ATOMS: atom_id res chain seq x y z
N MET A 1 -18.53 7.40 -6.79
CA MET A 1 -17.11 7.04 -6.93
C MET A 1 -16.65 6.26 -5.72
N ALA A 2 -16.08 5.11 -5.92
CA ALA A 2 -15.68 4.28 -4.79
C ALA A 2 -14.40 4.81 -4.16
N LYS A 3 -14.40 4.98 -2.83
CA LYS A 3 -13.21 5.38 -2.08
C LYS A 3 -12.05 4.44 -2.34
N ASN A 4 -12.37 3.16 -2.45
CA ASN A 4 -11.38 2.11 -2.61
C ASN A 4 -10.53 2.30 -3.87
N GLU A 5 -11.15 2.71 -4.96
CA GLU A 5 -10.44 2.93 -6.20
C GLU A 5 -9.40 4.04 -6.07
N ASN A 6 -9.80 5.15 -5.44
CA ASN A 6 -8.88 6.26 -5.22
C ASN A 6 -7.76 5.87 -4.28
N THR A 7 -8.08 5.13 -3.24
CA THR A 7 -7.08 4.69 -2.27
C THR A 7 -6.07 3.75 -2.91
N VAL A 8 -6.53 2.79 -3.70
CA VAL A 8 -5.64 1.87 -4.40
C VAL A 8 -4.68 2.65 -5.31
N GLU A 9 -5.21 3.60 -6.08
CA GLU A 9 -4.37 4.40 -6.97
C GLU A 9 -3.32 5.19 -6.20
N ARG A 10 -3.69 5.76 -5.07
CA ARG A 10 -2.75 6.52 -4.24
C ARG A 10 -1.67 5.63 -3.67
N VAL A 11 -2.05 4.45 -3.20
CA VAL A 11 -1.09 3.48 -2.66
C VAL A 11 -0.10 3.05 -3.74
N ILE A 12 -0.61 2.70 -4.91
CA ILE A 12 0.23 2.27 -6.01
C ILE A 12 1.16 3.41 -6.46
N ALA A 13 0.64 4.62 -6.54
CA ALA A 13 1.45 5.77 -6.93
C ALA A 13 2.58 6.01 -5.94
N LEU A 14 2.31 5.90 -4.65
CA LEU A 14 3.33 6.09 -3.63
C LEU A 14 4.37 4.97 -3.70
N ALA A 15 3.91 3.73 -3.88
CA ALA A 15 4.81 2.59 -4.03
C ALA A 15 5.72 2.75 -5.24
N ALA A 16 5.17 3.25 -6.34
CA ALA A 16 5.94 3.48 -7.57
C ALA A 16 7.01 4.55 -7.36
N ARG A 17 6.69 5.58 -6.60
CA ARG A 17 7.68 6.63 -6.30
C ARG A 17 8.78 6.13 -5.39
N ARG A 18 8.41 5.32 -4.41
CA ARG A 18 9.36 4.81 -3.41
C ARG A 18 10.27 3.73 -4.00
N PHE A 19 9.73 2.91 -4.88
CA PHE A 19 10.45 1.79 -5.48
C PHE A 19 10.32 1.84 -7.00
N PRO A 20 10.93 2.84 -7.63
CA PRO A 20 10.72 3.05 -9.08
C PRO A 20 11.19 1.89 -9.96
N ARG A 21 12.16 1.11 -9.50
CA ARG A 21 12.65 -0.04 -10.28
C ARG A 21 11.62 -1.14 -10.40
N SER A 22 10.75 -1.23 -9.41
CA SER A 22 9.74 -2.28 -9.36
C SER A 22 8.41 -1.81 -9.91
N ALA A 23 8.31 -0.52 -10.25
CA ALA A 23 7.05 0.11 -10.61
C ALA A 23 6.70 -0.09 -12.08
N GLY A 24 6.63 -1.33 -12.51
CA GLY A 24 6.11 -1.63 -13.82
C GLY A 24 4.61 -1.45 -13.81
N ALA A 25 3.88 -2.42 -14.30
CA ALA A 25 2.42 -2.36 -14.29
C ALA A 25 1.90 -2.94 -12.99
N LEU A 26 1.82 -2.11 -11.95
CA LEU A 26 1.26 -2.53 -10.68
C LEU A 26 -0.27 -2.49 -10.74
N SER A 27 -0.92 -3.48 -10.17
CA SER A 27 -2.37 -3.53 -10.13
C SER A 27 -2.86 -3.86 -8.72
N ALA A 28 -4.16 -3.67 -8.50
CA ALA A 28 -4.78 -3.87 -7.20
C ALA A 28 -4.61 -5.31 -6.70
N ASP A 29 -4.58 -6.27 -7.60
CA ASP A 29 -4.49 -7.68 -7.25
C ASP A 29 -3.06 -8.17 -7.03
N ASP A 30 -2.08 -7.35 -7.33
CA ASP A 30 -0.68 -7.71 -7.16
C ASP A 30 -0.30 -7.79 -5.70
N ASP A 31 0.54 -8.77 -5.38
CA ASP A 31 1.11 -8.92 -4.05
C ASP A 31 2.12 -7.80 -3.82
N VAL A 32 1.99 -7.10 -2.70
CA VAL A 32 2.85 -5.95 -2.39
C VAL A 32 4.31 -6.37 -2.31
N PHE A 33 4.59 -7.49 -1.62
CA PHE A 33 5.96 -7.95 -1.44
C PHE A 33 6.57 -8.43 -2.77
N GLU A 34 5.83 -9.28 -3.48
CA GLU A 34 6.35 -9.88 -4.70
C GLU A 34 6.51 -8.88 -5.83
N SER A 35 5.50 -8.03 -6.01
CA SER A 35 5.52 -7.10 -7.14
C SER A 35 6.58 -6.02 -6.97
N LEU A 36 6.88 -5.64 -5.74
CA LEU A 36 7.91 -4.63 -5.47
C LEU A 36 9.27 -5.25 -5.18
N GLY A 37 9.32 -6.56 -4.93
CA GLY A 37 10.57 -7.24 -4.61
C GLY A 37 11.20 -6.74 -3.33
N ILE A 38 10.37 -6.43 -2.33
CA ILE A 38 10.84 -5.83 -1.08
C ILE A 38 10.62 -6.77 0.10
N ASP A 39 11.34 -6.52 1.18
CA ASP A 39 11.20 -7.30 2.41
C ASP A 39 10.28 -6.58 3.39
N SER A 40 10.08 -7.17 4.56
CA SER A 40 9.16 -6.63 5.55
C SER A 40 9.62 -5.28 6.11
N VAL A 41 10.93 -5.04 6.18
CA VAL A 41 11.43 -3.75 6.65
C VAL A 41 11.06 -2.65 5.66
N GLN A 42 11.25 -2.92 4.38
CA GLN A 42 10.92 -1.96 3.33
C GLN A 42 9.42 -1.71 3.25
N VAL A 43 8.61 -2.75 3.49
CA VAL A 43 7.16 -2.58 3.55
C VAL A 43 6.78 -1.66 4.71
N LEU A 44 7.43 -1.81 5.86
CA LEU A 44 7.16 -0.92 7.00
C LEU A 44 7.49 0.53 6.67
N GLU A 45 8.57 0.75 5.91
CA GLU A 45 8.92 2.10 5.47
C GLU A 45 7.83 2.67 4.55
N LEU A 46 7.35 1.85 3.63
CA LEU A 46 6.27 2.26 2.73
C LEU A 46 5.01 2.61 3.53
N LEU A 47 4.68 1.77 4.51
CA LEU A 47 3.49 2.01 5.33
C LEU A 47 3.63 3.28 6.14
N SER A 48 4.83 3.58 6.65
CA SER A 48 5.07 4.83 7.37
C SER A 48 4.82 6.04 6.47
N GLU A 49 5.27 5.96 5.23
CA GLU A 49 5.01 7.05 4.29
C GLU A 49 3.53 7.21 3.99
N LEU A 50 2.82 6.09 3.84
CA LEU A 50 1.38 6.13 3.63
C LEU A 50 0.67 6.77 4.81
N GLU A 51 1.07 6.42 6.03
CA GLU A 51 0.48 7.01 7.22
C GLU A 51 0.67 8.52 7.25
N ASN A 52 1.86 8.97 6.92
CA ASN A 52 2.16 10.40 6.86
C ASN A 52 1.38 11.11 5.76
N GLU A 53 1.37 10.52 4.57
CA GLU A 53 0.72 11.11 3.40
C GLU A 53 -0.78 11.25 3.61
N LEU A 54 -1.39 10.24 4.21
CA LEU A 54 -2.83 10.18 4.39
C LEU A 54 -3.29 10.60 5.78
N GLU A 55 -2.35 10.92 6.67
CA GLU A 55 -2.60 11.36 8.04
C GLU A 55 -3.46 10.35 8.80
N ILE A 56 -3.08 9.09 8.73
CA ILE A 56 -3.78 8.00 9.40
C ILE A 56 -2.79 7.15 10.17
N GLU A 57 -3.31 6.24 10.99
CA GLU A 57 -2.51 5.24 11.69
C GLU A 57 -2.95 3.85 11.23
N LEU A 58 -1.96 3.00 10.93
CA LEU A 58 -2.21 1.62 10.52
C LEU A 58 -1.59 0.69 11.55
N PRO A 59 -2.39 0.20 12.51
CA PRO A 59 -1.84 -0.71 13.53
C PRO A 59 -1.47 -2.07 12.92
N ASP A 60 -0.52 -2.73 13.56
CA ASP A 60 0.01 -4.00 13.07
C ASP A 60 -1.06 -5.04 12.80
N TYR A 61 -2.08 -5.10 13.67
CA TYR A 61 -3.11 -6.13 13.50
C TYR A 61 -3.94 -5.95 12.24
N GLU A 62 -4.02 -4.72 11.74
CA GLU A 62 -4.72 -4.46 10.48
C GLU A 62 -3.94 -4.99 9.29
N LEU A 63 -2.62 -5.11 9.43
CA LEU A 63 -1.74 -5.44 8.33
C LEU A 63 -1.39 -6.92 8.24
N ARG A 64 -1.77 -7.71 9.23
CA ARG A 64 -1.39 -9.12 9.28
C ARG A 64 -1.87 -9.94 8.08
N ASN A 65 -3.03 -9.62 7.58
CA ASN A 65 -3.62 -10.35 6.47
C ASN A 65 -3.55 -9.60 5.14
N VAL A 66 -2.82 -8.49 5.12
CA VAL A 66 -2.68 -7.69 3.91
C VAL A 66 -1.58 -8.27 3.04
N LYS A 67 -1.92 -8.61 1.81
CA LYS A 67 -0.96 -9.11 0.82
C LYS A 67 -0.99 -8.29 -0.45
N THR A 68 -2.16 -7.88 -0.89
CA THR A 68 -2.33 -7.16 -2.15
C THR A 68 -2.52 -5.68 -1.91
N PHE A 69 -2.33 -4.89 -2.97
CA PHE A 69 -2.60 -3.46 -2.89
C PHE A 69 -4.06 -3.17 -2.56
N ALA A 70 -4.98 -3.99 -3.10
CA ALA A 70 -6.40 -3.83 -2.79
C ALA A 70 -6.68 -4.05 -1.30
N GLN A 71 -6.06 -5.05 -0.71
CA GLN A 71 -6.22 -5.32 0.71
C GLN A 71 -5.63 -4.20 1.56
N LEU A 72 -4.49 -3.68 1.15
CA LEU A 72 -3.87 -2.55 1.84
C LEU A 72 -4.76 -1.33 1.75
N ALA A 73 -5.29 -1.05 0.57
CA ALA A 73 -6.21 0.07 0.38
C ALA A 73 -7.46 -0.06 1.24
N ALA A 74 -7.99 -1.28 1.36
CA ALA A 74 -9.16 -1.51 2.21
C ALA A 74 -8.86 -1.21 3.68
N ALA A 75 -7.67 -1.60 4.14
CA ALA A 75 -7.27 -1.31 5.52
C ALA A 75 -7.15 0.19 5.73
N ILE A 76 -6.60 0.91 4.75
CA ILE A 76 -6.47 2.36 4.80
C ILE A 76 -7.85 3.02 4.84
N ASP A 77 -8.76 2.56 3.98
CA ASP A 77 -10.11 3.15 3.91
C ASP A 77 -10.84 3.06 5.24
N ARG A 78 -10.59 2.01 6.00
CA ARG A 78 -11.21 1.87 7.32
C ARG A 78 -10.72 2.95 8.30
N ARG A 79 -9.60 3.59 8.01
CA ARG A 79 -9.01 4.62 8.86
C ARG A 79 -9.22 6.05 8.36
N LEU A 80 -9.76 6.19 7.17
CA LEU A 80 -10.00 7.52 6.58
C LEU A 80 -11.30 8.18 7.09
#